data_fdfa178c94f39e656eb6718bd6f0bbba
#
_entry.id   fdfa178c94f39e656eb6718bd6f0bbba
#
_cell.length_a   1.000
_cell.length_b   1.000
_cell.length_c   1.000
_cell.angle_alpha   90.00
_cell.angle_beta   90.00
_cell.angle_gamma   90.00
#
_symmetry.space_group_name_H-M   'P 1'
#
loop_
_entity.id
_entity.type
_entity.pdbx_description
1 polymer ?
#
loop_
_entity_poly.entity_id
_entity_poly.type
_entity_poly.pdbx_seq_one_letter_code
_entity_poly.pdbx_strand_id
1 'polypeptide(L)'
;NPNTNIDGMRTAKELGLATKDADATEIITRAQAVSIIHAALTNTKAAQEPPIVTEMKGVVKDLPQSAINDFYADMAKVPEPIRKAFIADGWKICFDTEKINEYSDKSGIYGIDGMTFYSEKTIYLATARSLLHEMGHYYQEKIKTTGIDRNVYSTFETIRSKEKWIGTLYSSNRQTNGAEFFADAFSYYVTNGIVRADPAGTDAKATLQSQEYFDELAAKGWLFTR
;
A
#
# COMPACT_ATOMS: atom_id res chain seq x y z
N ASN A 1 37.06 4.25 -6.79
CA ASN A 1 36.87 5.70 -6.88
C ASN A 1 37.36 6.33 -5.57
N PRO A 2 38.52 7.05 -5.53
CA PRO A 2 39.11 7.52 -4.29
C PRO A 2 38.22 8.52 -3.51
N ASN A 3 37.21 9.09 -4.13
CA ASN A 3 36.36 10.11 -3.50
C ASN A 3 35.26 9.53 -2.59
N THR A 4 34.88 8.26 -2.74
CA THR A 4 33.81 7.66 -1.92
C THR A 4 34.22 7.43 -0.46
N ASN A 5 35.53 7.22 -0.20
CA ASN A 5 36.02 7.01 1.17
C ASN A 5 36.08 8.33 1.98
N ILE A 6 36.35 9.45 1.29
CA ILE A 6 36.48 10.79 1.94
C ILE A 6 35.09 11.26 2.41
N ASP A 7 34.06 11.06 1.60
CA ASP A 7 32.68 11.44 1.93
C ASP A 7 32.13 10.58 3.06
N GLY A 8 32.38 9.27 3.05
CA GLY A 8 31.98 8.36 4.13
C GLY A 8 32.62 8.71 5.48
N MET A 9 33.91 9.09 5.48
CA MET A 9 34.61 9.45 6.70
C MET A 9 34.14 10.82 7.24
N ARG A 10 33.86 11.80 6.37
CA ARG A 10 33.27 13.08 6.76
C ARG A 10 31.93 12.88 7.45
N THR A 11 31.04 12.10 6.83
CA THR A 11 29.73 11.75 7.39
C THR A 11 29.88 11.03 8.73
N ALA A 12 30.82 10.08 8.86
CA ALA A 12 31.08 9.39 10.13
C ALA A 12 31.53 10.34 11.25
N LYS A 13 32.39 11.34 10.94
CA LYS A 13 32.80 12.37 11.89
C LYS A 13 31.66 13.29 12.31
N GLU A 14 30.83 13.72 11.35
CA GLU A 14 29.65 14.55 11.59
C GLU A 14 28.60 13.84 12.46
N LEU A 15 28.45 12.53 12.30
CA LEU A 15 27.57 11.70 13.11
C LEU A 15 28.17 11.27 14.45
N GLY A 16 29.43 11.66 14.76
CA GLY A 16 30.13 11.24 15.97
C GLY A 16 30.53 9.76 16.00
N LEU A 17 30.52 9.11 14.85
CA LEU A 17 30.87 7.68 14.70
C LEU A 17 32.37 7.46 14.52
N ALA A 18 33.14 8.54 14.24
CA ALA A 18 34.57 8.53 14.15
C ALA A 18 35.14 9.75 14.91
N THR A 19 36.36 9.63 15.41
CA THR A 19 37.06 10.77 16.08
C THR A 19 37.35 11.88 15.06
N LYS A 20 37.45 13.13 15.52
CA LYS A 20 37.75 14.26 14.65
C LYS A 20 39.07 14.12 13.90
N ASP A 21 40.00 13.40 14.49
CA ASP A 21 41.37 13.21 13.97
C ASP A 21 41.54 11.95 13.14
N ALA A 22 40.44 11.14 12.96
CA ALA A 22 40.52 9.95 12.14
C ALA A 22 40.81 10.28 10.67
N ASP A 23 41.76 9.56 10.07
CA ASP A 23 42.14 9.68 8.67
C ASP A 23 41.46 8.59 7.84
N ALA A 24 41.03 8.94 6.65
CA ALA A 24 40.41 8.00 5.71
C ALA A 24 41.36 6.89 5.22
N THR A 25 42.66 7.07 5.42
CA THR A 25 43.69 6.09 5.08
C THR A 25 44.04 5.15 6.24
N GLU A 26 43.55 5.41 7.46
CA GLU A 26 43.79 4.57 8.62
C GLU A 26 43.06 3.22 8.48
N ILE A 27 43.78 2.14 8.72
CA ILE A 27 43.20 0.82 8.76
C ILE A 27 42.37 0.72 10.05
N ILE A 28 41.04 0.71 9.91
CA ILE A 28 40.13 0.55 11.03
C ILE A 28 40.36 -0.82 11.67
N THR A 29 40.79 -0.83 12.92
CA THR A 29 40.90 -2.08 13.71
C THR A 29 39.52 -2.68 13.95
N ARG A 30 39.47 -4.01 14.24
CA ARG A 30 38.20 -4.67 14.60
C ARG A 30 37.50 -3.98 15.76
N ALA A 31 38.25 -3.50 16.76
CA ALA A 31 37.71 -2.78 17.91
C ALA A 31 37.08 -1.45 17.51
N GLN A 32 37.72 -0.70 16.61
CA GLN A 32 37.15 0.55 16.08
C GLN A 32 35.91 0.30 15.24
N ALA A 33 35.92 -0.74 14.38
CA ALA A 33 34.74 -1.11 13.60
C ALA A 33 33.57 -1.50 14.50
N VAL A 34 33.80 -2.29 15.55
CA VAL A 34 32.76 -2.63 16.55
C VAL A 34 32.26 -1.40 17.28
N SER A 35 33.15 -0.47 17.67
CA SER A 35 32.76 0.78 18.32
C SER A 35 31.94 1.69 17.41
N ILE A 36 32.30 1.78 16.13
CA ILE A 36 31.53 2.55 15.13
C ILE A 36 30.14 1.91 14.92
N ILE A 37 30.07 0.59 14.78
CA ILE A 37 28.80 -0.12 14.64
C ILE A 37 27.95 0.05 15.91
N HIS A 38 28.54 -0.11 17.08
CA HIS A 38 27.84 0.08 18.35
C HIS A 38 27.34 1.53 18.49
N ALA A 39 28.16 2.52 18.17
CA ALA A 39 27.76 3.93 18.18
C ALA A 39 26.65 4.21 17.15
N ALA A 40 26.71 3.63 15.96
CA ALA A 40 25.65 3.71 14.96
C ALA A 40 24.34 3.09 15.47
N LEU A 41 24.41 1.96 16.14
CA LEU A 41 23.23 1.28 16.69
C LEU A 41 22.65 1.98 17.94
N THR A 42 23.51 2.64 18.74
CA THR A 42 23.09 3.34 19.97
C THR A 42 22.77 4.81 19.75
N ASN A 43 23.44 5.49 18.81
CA ASN A 43 23.16 6.86 18.41
C ASN A 43 22.05 7.00 17.35
N THR A 44 21.55 5.90 16.82
CA THR A 44 20.23 5.98 16.25
C THR A 44 19.32 6.44 17.39
N LYS A 45 19.00 7.73 17.50
CA LYS A 45 17.69 8.18 17.99
C LYS A 45 16.75 7.12 17.47
N ALA A 46 16.15 6.32 18.35
CA ALA A 46 15.28 5.21 17.97
C ALA A 46 14.49 5.71 16.76
N ALA A 47 14.79 5.16 15.59
CA ALA A 47 14.30 5.74 14.35
C ALA A 47 12.80 5.77 14.57
N GLN A 48 12.23 6.98 14.65
CA GLN A 48 10.85 7.13 15.06
C GLN A 48 10.07 6.30 14.07
N GLU A 49 9.39 5.26 14.55
CA GLU A 49 8.64 4.35 13.68
C GLU A 49 7.86 5.22 12.69
N PRO A 50 7.91 4.93 11.39
CA PRO A 50 7.14 5.69 10.43
C PRO A 50 5.69 5.82 10.91
N PRO A 51 5.06 7.00 10.82
CA PRO A 51 3.72 7.22 11.36
C PRO A 51 2.71 6.14 10.96
N ILE A 52 2.85 5.60 9.76
CA ILE A 52 2.01 4.51 9.24
C ILE A 52 2.16 3.21 10.05
N VAL A 53 3.36 2.89 10.54
CA VAL A 53 3.60 1.70 11.35
C VAL A 53 2.86 1.82 12.68
N THR A 54 2.98 2.98 13.33
CA THR A 54 2.26 3.29 14.57
C THR A 54 0.75 3.28 14.35
N GLU A 55 0.26 3.87 13.27
CA GLU A 55 -1.15 3.94 12.89
C GLU A 55 -1.75 2.53 12.71
N MET A 56 -1.03 1.60 12.07
CA MET A 56 -1.49 0.24 11.79
C MET A 56 -1.24 -0.75 12.92
N LYS A 57 -0.65 -0.32 14.03
CA LYS A 57 -0.37 -1.18 15.18
C LYS A 57 -1.66 -1.78 15.75
N GLY A 58 -1.71 -3.10 15.86
CA GLY A 58 -2.89 -3.84 16.32
C GLY A 58 -4.02 -3.97 15.30
N VAL A 59 -3.85 -3.39 14.10
CA VAL A 59 -4.77 -3.55 12.98
C VAL A 59 -4.33 -4.70 12.08
N VAL A 60 -3.02 -4.82 11.84
CA VAL A 60 -2.44 -5.91 11.07
C VAL A 60 -2.00 -7.06 11.97
N LYS A 61 -2.27 -8.31 11.53
CA LYS A 61 -1.89 -9.56 12.20
C LYS A 61 -1.07 -10.43 11.26
N ASP A 62 -0.17 -11.20 11.86
CA ASP A 62 0.61 -12.25 11.21
C ASP A 62 1.40 -11.77 9.98
N LEU A 63 1.79 -10.47 9.98
CA LEU A 63 2.55 -9.84 8.90
C LEU A 63 3.93 -10.51 8.77
N PRO A 64 4.22 -11.20 7.64
CA PRO A 64 5.51 -11.84 7.43
C PRO A 64 6.65 -10.80 7.40
N GLN A 65 7.79 -11.13 7.99
CA GLN A 65 8.97 -10.24 7.99
C GLN A 65 9.37 -9.80 6.59
N SER A 66 9.25 -10.69 5.59
CA SER A 66 9.55 -10.40 4.18
C SER A 66 8.57 -9.43 3.52
N ALA A 67 7.36 -9.26 4.07
CA ALA A 67 6.33 -8.40 3.51
C ALA A 67 6.21 -7.04 4.20
N ILE A 68 6.95 -6.80 5.28
CA ILE A 68 6.81 -5.59 6.12
C ILE A 68 6.97 -4.32 5.31
N ASN A 69 8.04 -4.20 4.53
CA ASN A 69 8.33 -2.99 3.79
C ASN A 69 7.27 -2.71 2.71
N ASP A 70 6.90 -3.74 1.95
CA ASP A 70 5.90 -3.63 0.89
C ASP A 70 4.52 -3.28 1.48
N PHE A 71 4.13 -3.93 2.57
CA PHE A 71 2.87 -3.67 3.25
C PHE A 71 2.74 -2.21 3.70
N TYR A 72 3.73 -1.69 4.42
CA TYR A 72 3.65 -0.31 4.91
C TYR A 72 3.82 0.71 3.79
N ALA A 73 4.61 0.42 2.76
CA ALA A 73 4.73 1.27 1.58
C ALA A 73 3.41 1.37 0.81
N ASP A 74 2.69 0.27 0.66
CA ASP A 74 1.39 0.26 0.00
C ASP A 74 0.31 0.88 0.89
N MET A 75 0.28 0.57 2.19
CA MET A 75 -0.68 1.17 3.10
C MET A 75 -0.52 2.70 3.18
N ALA A 76 0.69 3.22 3.05
CA ALA A 76 0.95 4.66 3.01
C ALA A 76 0.36 5.37 1.76
N LYS A 77 0.10 4.63 0.67
CA LYS A 77 -0.57 5.16 -0.53
C LYS A 77 -2.07 5.32 -0.34
N VAL A 78 -2.67 4.53 0.55
CA VAL A 78 -4.09 4.66 0.87
C VAL A 78 -4.32 6.02 1.54
N PRO A 79 -5.28 6.84 1.07
CA PRO A 79 -5.57 8.14 1.67
C PRO A 79 -5.86 8.06 3.17
N GLU A 80 -5.29 8.97 3.93
CA GLU A 80 -5.40 9.00 5.39
C GLU A 80 -6.85 8.91 5.91
N PRO A 81 -7.84 9.64 5.33
CA PRO A 81 -9.23 9.52 5.77
C PRO A 81 -9.79 8.10 5.65
N ILE A 82 -9.39 7.38 4.60
CA ILE A 82 -9.81 5.99 4.37
C ILE A 82 -9.18 5.07 5.42
N ARG A 83 -7.87 5.21 5.69
CA ARG A 83 -7.17 4.42 6.71
C ARG A 83 -7.76 4.64 8.10
N LYS A 84 -8.00 5.91 8.46
CA LYS A 84 -8.63 6.27 9.75
C LYS A 84 -10.02 5.66 9.89
N ALA A 85 -10.83 5.70 8.84
CA ALA A 85 -12.14 5.08 8.83
C ALA A 85 -12.05 3.55 8.96
N PHE A 86 -11.12 2.91 8.27
CA PHE A 86 -10.87 1.47 8.36
C PHE A 86 -10.59 1.04 9.81
N ILE A 87 -9.71 1.77 10.47
CA ILE A 87 -9.36 1.53 11.88
C ILE A 87 -10.56 1.78 12.81
N ALA A 88 -11.23 2.92 12.64
CA ALA A 88 -12.36 3.33 13.46
C ALA A 88 -13.57 2.39 13.33
N ASP A 89 -13.77 1.82 12.14
CA ASP A 89 -14.82 0.83 11.89
C ASP A 89 -14.49 -0.55 12.48
N GLY A 90 -13.29 -0.74 13.03
CA GLY A 90 -12.83 -1.98 13.66
C GLY A 90 -12.35 -3.04 12.69
N TRP A 91 -12.02 -2.67 11.46
CA TRP A 91 -11.47 -3.59 10.47
C TRP A 91 -10.07 -4.04 10.82
N LYS A 92 -9.68 -5.21 10.31
CA LYS A 92 -8.38 -5.85 10.49
C LYS A 92 -7.82 -6.30 9.15
N ILE A 93 -6.50 -6.47 9.11
CA ILE A 93 -5.80 -7.13 8.02
C ILE A 93 -5.07 -8.33 8.64
N CYS A 94 -5.22 -9.52 8.06
CA CYS A 94 -4.61 -10.74 8.52
C CYS A 94 -3.87 -11.43 7.37
N PHE A 95 -2.59 -11.75 7.58
CA PHE A 95 -1.85 -12.58 6.63
C PHE A 95 -2.13 -14.04 6.96
N ASP A 96 -3.05 -14.66 6.20
CA ASP A 96 -3.54 -16.02 6.44
C ASP A 96 -3.79 -16.75 5.11
N THR A 97 -2.75 -17.41 4.63
CA THR A 97 -2.82 -18.20 3.39
C THR A 97 -3.71 -19.42 3.54
N GLU A 98 -3.82 -20.01 4.75
CA GLU A 98 -4.67 -21.17 4.97
C GLU A 98 -6.15 -20.80 4.82
N LYS A 99 -6.55 -19.67 5.38
CA LYS A 99 -7.90 -19.11 5.23
C LYS A 99 -8.27 -18.87 3.78
N ILE A 100 -7.34 -18.35 2.97
CA ILE A 100 -7.51 -18.12 1.55
C ILE A 100 -7.67 -19.45 0.80
N ASN A 101 -6.85 -20.45 1.11
CA ASN A 101 -6.92 -21.77 0.51
C ASN A 101 -8.24 -22.48 0.85
N GLU A 102 -8.69 -22.42 2.11
CA GLU A 102 -9.99 -22.96 2.52
C GLU A 102 -11.15 -22.36 1.73
N TYR A 103 -11.10 -21.04 1.49
CA TYR A 103 -12.11 -20.38 0.67
C TYR A 103 -12.04 -20.84 -0.79
N SER A 104 -10.84 -20.93 -1.36
CA SER A 104 -10.61 -21.41 -2.72
C SER A 104 -11.18 -22.81 -2.91
N ASP A 105 -10.92 -23.72 -1.98
CA ASP A 105 -11.41 -25.09 -2.03
C ASP A 105 -12.94 -25.16 -1.93
N LYS A 106 -13.55 -24.32 -1.08
CA LYS A 106 -15.02 -24.27 -0.91
C LYS A 106 -15.74 -23.63 -2.08
N SER A 107 -15.15 -22.60 -2.69
CA SER A 107 -15.77 -21.81 -3.76
C SER A 107 -15.42 -22.31 -5.16
N GLY A 108 -14.35 -23.09 -5.31
CA GLY A 108 -13.80 -23.48 -6.61
C GLY A 108 -13.07 -22.32 -7.33
N ILE A 109 -12.78 -21.23 -6.64
CA ILE A 109 -12.08 -20.07 -7.20
C ILE A 109 -10.63 -20.11 -6.73
N TYR A 110 -9.69 -20.31 -7.64
CA TYR A 110 -8.26 -20.47 -7.35
C TYR A 110 -7.44 -19.24 -7.81
N GLY A 111 -6.24 -19.12 -7.27
CA GLY A 111 -5.32 -18.03 -7.62
C GLY A 111 -5.69 -16.70 -6.96
N ILE A 112 -6.35 -16.74 -5.81
CA ILE A 112 -6.70 -15.57 -5.01
C ILE A 112 -5.52 -15.25 -4.10
N ASP A 113 -5.08 -13.98 -4.11
CA ASP A 113 -4.00 -13.48 -3.23
C ASP A 113 -4.53 -12.68 -2.04
N GLY A 114 -5.81 -12.29 -2.07
CA GLY A 114 -6.48 -11.54 -1.02
C GLY A 114 -7.99 -11.73 -1.05
N MET A 115 -8.64 -11.41 0.06
CA MET A 115 -10.10 -11.48 0.21
C MET A 115 -10.60 -10.50 1.25
N THR A 116 -11.70 -9.81 0.94
CA THR A 116 -12.39 -8.91 1.88
C THR A 116 -13.64 -9.56 2.44
N PHE A 117 -13.65 -9.89 3.74
CA PHE A 117 -14.79 -10.45 4.47
C PHE A 117 -15.51 -9.36 5.25
N TYR A 118 -16.65 -8.91 4.72
CA TYR A 118 -17.44 -7.82 5.33
C TYR A 118 -18.05 -8.22 6.68
N SER A 119 -18.52 -9.46 6.80
CA SER A 119 -19.12 -9.97 8.05
C SER A 119 -18.11 -10.08 9.20
N GLU A 120 -16.85 -10.34 8.88
CA GLU A 120 -15.75 -10.46 9.84
C GLU A 120 -14.99 -9.14 10.01
N LYS A 121 -15.27 -8.15 9.16
CA LYS A 121 -14.51 -6.90 9.03
C LYS A 121 -12.99 -7.17 8.92
N THR A 122 -12.65 -8.13 8.08
CA THR A 122 -11.26 -8.58 7.94
C THR A 122 -10.89 -8.72 6.47
N ILE A 123 -9.74 -8.18 6.12
CA ILE A 123 -9.06 -8.45 4.86
C ILE A 123 -8.03 -9.55 5.14
N TYR A 124 -8.15 -10.67 4.43
CA TYR A 124 -7.15 -11.74 4.44
C TYR A 124 -6.22 -11.59 3.25
N LEU A 125 -4.93 -11.73 3.46
CA LEU A 125 -3.88 -11.60 2.45
C LEU A 125 -2.98 -12.83 2.45
N ALA A 126 -2.69 -13.38 1.27
CA ALA A 126 -1.57 -14.30 1.09
C ALA A 126 -0.25 -13.53 0.88
N THR A 127 -0.32 -12.39 0.22
CA THR A 127 0.82 -11.50 -0.04
C THR A 127 0.41 -10.04 0.10
N ALA A 128 1.38 -9.13 0.28
CA ALA A 128 1.09 -7.70 0.34
C ALA A 128 0.58 -7.13 -1.01
N ARG A 129 0.77 -7.83 -2.12
CA ARG A 129 0.42 -7.34 -3.47
C ARG A 129 -1.05 -7.03 -3.67
N SER A 130 -1.94 -7.76 -2.99
CA SER A 130 -3.39 -7.54 -3.08
C SER A 130 -3.91 -6.48 -2.13
N LEU A 131 -3.08 -5.94 -1.24
CA LEU A 131 -3.52 -5.00 -0.20
C LEU A 131 -4.34 -3.85 -0.74
N LEU A 132 -3.84 -3.15 -1.75
CA LEU A 132 -4.52 -1.97 -2.29
C LEU A 132 -5.83 -2.32 -3.00
N HIS A 133 -5.89 -3.49 -3.64
CA HIS A 133 -7.12 -4.02 -4.24
C HIS A 133 -8.17 -4.31 -3.15
N GLU A 134 -7.80 -5.03 -2.11
CA GLU A 134 -8.73 -5.35 -1.00
C GLU A 134 -9.16 -4.10 -0.22
N MET A 135 -8.28 -3.12 -0.06
CA MET A 135 -8.64 -1.80 0.47
C MET A 135 -9.64 -1.08 -0.44
N GLY A 136 -9.60 -1.31 -1.75
CA GLY A 136 -10.59 -0.83 -2.70
C GLY A 136 -11.98 -1.40 -2.41
N HIS A 137 -12.10 -2.70 -2.15
CA HIS A 137 -13.37 -3.33 -1.76
C HIS A 137 -13.92 -2.76 -0.45
N TYR A 138 -13.07 -2.61 0.58
CA TYR A 138 -13.48 -1.93 1.81
C TYR A 138 -14.00 -0.53 1.52
N TYR A 139 -13.27 0.26 0.74
CA TYR A 139 -13.63 1.64 0.46
C TYR A 139 -14.92 1.75 -0.35
N GLN A 140 -15.14 0.87 -1.31
CA GLN A 140 -16.39 0.82 -2.07
C GLN A 140 -17.61 0.62 -1.15
N GLU A 141 -17.55 -0.34 -0.22
CA GLU A 141 -18.61 -0.55 0.75
C GLU A 141 -18.76 0.64 1.70
N LYS A 142 -17.66 1.28 2.09
CA LYS A 142 -17.68 2.49 2.91
C LYS A 142 -18.40 3.66 2.23
N ILE A 143 -18.13 3.91 0.95
CA ILE A 143 -18.82 4.92 0.13
C ILE A 143 -20.33 4.66 0.12
N LYS A 144 -20.73 3.41 -0.12
CA LYS A 144 -22.15 3.01 -0.15
C LYS A 144 -22.82 3.22 1.20
N THR A 145 -22.22 2.71 2.26
CA THR A 145 -22.83 2.70 3.61
C THR A 145 -22.89 4.08 4.24
N THR A 146 -21.95 4.96 3.93
CA THR A 146 -21.98 6.37 4.36
C THR A 146 -22.92 7.22 3.52
N GLY A 147 -23.42 6.72 2.39
CA GLY A 147 -24.33 7.44 1.49
C GLY A 147 -23.65 8.48 0.61
N ILE A 148 -22.32 8.43 0.51
CA ILE A 148 -21.54 9.25 -0.46
C ILE A 148 -22.01 8.89 -1.87
N ASP A 149 -22.02 7.61 -2.21
CA ASP A 149 -22.69 7.08 -3.40
C ASP A 149 -23.34 5.74 -3.08
N ARG A 150 -24.64 5.74 -2.84
CA ARG A 150 -25.42 4.52 -2.56
C ARG A 150 -25.47 3.55 -3.74
N ASN A 151 -25.18 4.03 -4.93
CA ASN A 151 -25.24 3.28 -6.18
C ASN A 151 -23.85 2.88 -6.69
N VAL A 152 -22.78 3.04 -5.92
CA VAL A 152 -21.39 2.84 -6.36
C VAL A 152 -21.18 1.50 -7.10
N TYR A 153 -21.82 0.43 -6.70
CA TYR A 153 -21.74 -0.87 -7.38
C TYR A 153 -22.31 -0.83 -8.80
N SER A 154 -23.52 -0.28 -8.99
CA SER A 154 -24.13 -0.14 -10.31
C SER A 154 -23.47 0.95 -11.16
N THR A 155 -22.96 2.00 -10.52
CA THR A 155 -22.13 3.03 -11.16
C THR A 155 -20.91 2.39 -11.80
N PHE A 156 -20.16 1.60 -11.03
CA PHE A 156 -18.95 0.95 -11.55
C PHE A 156 -19.23 -0.22 -12.50
N GLU A 157 -20.36 -0.90 -12.41
CA GLU A 157 -20.77 -1.85 -13.44
C GLU A 157 -20.99 -1.14 -14.79
N THR A 158 -21.59 0.05 -14.75
CA THR A 158 -21.80 0.87 -15.94
C THR A 158 -20.48 1.40 -16.50
N ILE A 159 -19.59 1.91 -15.65
CA ILE A 159 -18.26 2.40 -16.05
C ILE A 159 -17.46 1.26 -16.67
N ARG A 160 -17.42 0.09 -16.03
CA ARG A 160 -16.74 -1.11 -16.49
C ARG A 160 -17.17 -1.52 -17.91
N SER A 161 -18.46 -1.42 -18.20
CA SER A 161 -18.97 -1.76 -19.53
C SER A 161 -18.41 -0.90 -20.65
N LYS A 162 -17.99 0.33 -20.32
CA LYS A 162 -17.43 1.33 -21.24
C LYS A 162 -15.88 1.35 -21.22
N GLU A 163 -15.27 1.04 -20.07
CA GLU A 163 -13.84 1.15 -19.83
C GLU A 163 -13.19 -0.22 -19.61
N LYS A 164 -13.27 -1.13 -20.57
CA LYS A 164 -12.82 -2.53 -20.46
C LYS A 164 -11.30 -2.73 -20.31
N TRP A 165 -10.51 -1.69 -20.46
CA TRP A 165 -9.05 -1.78 -20.62
C TRP A 165 -8.25 -1.96 -19.31
N ILE A 166 -8.80 -1.63 -18.14
CA ILE A 166 -8.11 -1.76 -16.84
C ILE A 166 -7.73 -3.22 -16.57
N GLY A 167 -8.53 -4.20 -17.00
CA GLY A 167 -8.30 -5.61 -16.75
C GLY A 167 -7.13 -6.25 -17.47
N THR A 168 -6.55 -5.59 -18.42
CA THR A 168 -5.34 -6.11 -19.09
C THR A 168 -4.10 -5.99 -18.21
N LEU A 169 -4.16 -5.20 -17.13
CA LEU A 169 -3.03 -4.96 -16.23
C LEU A 169 -2.88 -6.00 -15.11
N TYR A 170 -3.99 -6.61 -14.67
CA TYR A 170 -3.98 -7.46 -13.47
C TYR A 170 -4.37 -8.93 -13.70
N SER A 171 -4.90 -9.30 -14.76
CA SER A 171 -5.19 -10.62 -15.33
C SER A 171 -6.57 -10.65 -15.99
N SER A 172 -6.71 -11.45 -17.05
CA SER A 172 -7.94 -11.61 -17.83
C SER A 172 -9.16 -12.14 -17.03
N ASN A 173 -8.95 -12.61 -15.82
CA ASN A 173 -10.00 -13.23 -15.00
C ASN A 173 -10.59 -12.32 -13.91
N ARG A 174 -10.05 -11.14 -13.67
CA ARG A 174 -10.43 -10.27 -12.53
C ARG A 174 -11.49 -9.23 -12.82
N GLN A 175 -11.91 -9.06 -14.06
CA GLN A 175 -12.97 -8.09 -14.40
C GLN A 175 -14.35 -8.74 -14.51
N THR A 176 -14.71 -9.55 -13.56
CA THR A 176 -16.00 -10.26 -13.61
C THR A 176 -17.17 -9.34 -13.31
N ASN A 177 -16.96 -8.25 -12.59
CA ASN A 177 -18.02 -7.33 -12.17
C ASN A 177 -17.50 -5.93 -11.81
N GLY A 178 -18.41 -4.99 -11.56
CA GLY A 178 -18.09 -3.61 -11.23
C GLY A 178 -17.36 -3.43 -9.90
N ALA A 179 -17.46 -4.37 -8.96
CA ALA A 179 -16.76 -4.30 -7.68
C ALA A 179 -15.25 -4.57 -7.87
N GLU A 180 -14.91 -5.60 -8.63
CA GLU A 180 -13.52 -5.90 -8.99
C GLU A 180 -12.90 -4.74 -9.78
N PHE A 181 -13.69 -4.18 -10.71
CA PHE A 181 -13.25 -3.03 -11.49
C PHE A 181 -12.98 -1.80 -10.61
N PHE A 182 -13.83 -1.53 -9.61
CA PHE A 182 -13.61 -0.46 -8.64
C PHE A 182 -12.33 -0.68 -7.85
N ALA A 183 -12.13 -1.89 -7.33
CA ALA A 183 -10.98 -2.23 -6.51
C ALA A 183 -9.65 -2.08 -7.27
N ASP A 184 -9.61 -2.56 -8.53
CA ASP A 184 -8.47 -2.40 -9.41
C ASP A 184 -8.22 -0.91 -9.75
N ALA A 185 -9.26 -0.18 -10.11
CA ALA A 185 -9.18 1.24 -10.44
C ALA A 185 -8.71 2.07 -9.23
N PHE A 186 -9.22 1.78 -8.03
CA PHE A 186 -8.77 2.40 -6.79
C PHE A 186 -7.29 2.13 -6.53
N SER A 187 -6.89 0.85 -6.57
CA SER A 187 -5.49 0.45 -6.37
C SER A 187 -4.54 1.19 -7.32
N TYR A 188 -4.97 1.30 -8.58
CA TYR A 188 -4.19 1.99 -9.59
C TYR A 188 -4.12 3.51 -9.34
N TYR A 189 -5.24 4.12 -9.00
CA TYR A 189 -5.33 5.55 -8.70
C TYR A 189 -4.46 5.96 -7.50
N VAL A 190 -4.54 5.24 -6.39
CA VAL A 190 -3.75 5.59 -5.20
C VAL A 190 -2.25 5.34 -5.38
N THR A 191 -1.88 4.46 -6.32
CA THR A 191 -0.49 4.20 -6.65
C THR A 191 0.10 5.24 -7.60
N ASN A 192 -0.66 5.68 -8.59
CA ASN A 192 -0.14 6.46 -9.72
C ASN A 192 -0.74 7.87 -9.84
N GLY A 193 -1.78 8.19 -9.06
CA GLY A 193 -2.55 9.43 -9.19
C GLY A 193 -3.44 9.49 -10.43
N ILE A 194 -3.47 8.42 -11.20
CA ILE A 194 -4.29 8.26 -12.41
C ILE A 194 -4.85 6.85 -12.47
N VAL A 195 -5.98 6.66 -13.12
CA VAL A 195 -6.59 5.33 -13.31
C VAL A 195 -6.02 4.62 -14.54
N ARG A 196 -5.42 5.33 -15.47
CA ARG A 196 -4.96 4.80 -16.76
C ARG A 196 -3.47 4.49 -16.78
N ALA A 197 -3.12 3.27 -17.23
CA ALA A 197 -1.75 2.82 -17.38
C ALA A 197 -1.23 2.79 -18.80
N ASP A 198 -2.05 2.93 -19.83
CA ASP A 198 -1.58 2.67 -21.19
C ASP A 198 -1.28 3.94 -21.98
N PRO A 199 0.00 4.11 -22.40
CA PRO A 199 0.39 5.09 -23.38
C PRO A 199 0.16 4.66 -24.84
N ALA A 200 -0.12 3.39 -25.12
CA ALA A 200 0.15 2.84 -26.46
C ALA A 200 -1.03 2.68 -27.40
N GLY A 201 -2.12 3.41 -27.28
CA GLY A 201 -2.98 3.30 -28.44
C GLY A 201 -4.44 3.69 -28.39
N THR A 202 -4.91 4.29 -27.34
CA THR A 202 -6.26 4.85 -27.34
C THR A 202 -6.18 6.35 -27.15
N ASP A 203 -7.12 7.08 -27.77
CA ASP A 203 -7.19 8.53 -27.69
C ASP A 203 -6.83 9.06 -26.30
N ALA A 204 -5.60 9.56 -26.18
CA ALA A 204 -5.03 10.11 -24.95
C ALA A 204 -5.80 11.33 -24.38
N LYS A 205 -6.90 11.72 -25.03
CA LYS A 205 -7.66 12.93 -24.75
C LYS A 205 -8.98 12.68 -24.00
N ALA A 206 -9.47 11.45 -23.94
CA ALA A 206 -10.71 11.18 -23.21
C ALA A 206 -10.41 10.93 -21.75
N THR A 207 -10.86 11.81 -20.87
CA THR A 207 -10.86 11.55 -19.42
C THR A 207 -11.78 10.36 -19.15
N LEU A 208 -11.29 9.39 -18.38
CA LEU A 208 -12.08 8.21 -18.02
C LEU A 208 -13.10 8.58 -16.94
N GLN A 209 -14.29 8.00 -17.00
CA GLN A 209 -15.30 8.18 -15.95
C GLN A 209 -14.81 7.66 -14.59
N SER A 210 -14.02 6.58 -14.57
CA SER A 210 -13.37 6.08 -13.35
C SER A 210 -12.35 7.08 -12.79
N GLN A 211 -11.59 7.77 -13.65
CA GLN A 211 -10.68 8.84 -13.25
C GLN A 211 -11.45 10.01 -12.63
N GLU A 212 -12.46 10.52 -13.33
CA GLU A 212 -13.30 11.62 -12.86
C GLU A 212 -13.95 11.30 -11.50
N TYR A 213 -14.38 10.07 -11.33
CA TYR A 213 -14.97 9.61 -10.06
C TYR A 213 -13.98 9.70 -8.89
N PHE A 214 -12.76 9.19 -9.06
CA PHE A 214 -11.75 9.27 -7.99
C PHE A 214 -11.20 10.68 -7.81
N ASP A 215 -11.07 11.48 -8.86
CA ASP A 215 -10.70 12.90 -8.77
C ASP A 215 -11.73 13.68 -7.94
N GLU A 216 -13.02 13.43 -8.15
CA GLU A 216 -14.09 14.04 -7.38
C GLU A 216 -14.03 13.63 -5.89
N LEU A 217 -13.82 12.33 -5.61
CA LEU A 217 -13.67 11.84 -4.23
C LEU A 217 -12.44 12.45 -3.56
N ALA A 218 -11.31 12.51 -4.25
CA ALA A 218 -10.09 13.11 -3.75
C ALA A 218 -10.27 14.61 -3.45
N ALA A 219 -10.85 15.36 -4.38
CA ALA A 219 -11.14 16.79 -4.21
C ALA A 219 -12.06 17.09 -3.03
N LYS A 220 -12.94 16.15 -2.68
CA LYS A 220 -13.86 16.24 -1.54
C LYS A 220 -13.30 15.61 -0.25
N GLY A 221 -12.03 15.20 -0.22
CA GLY A 221 -11.37 14.62 0.95
C GLY A 221 -11.71 13.16 1.22
N TRP A 222 -12.11 12.39 0.19
CA TRP A 222 -12.35 10.94 0.18
C TRP A 222 -13.59 10.48 0.98
N LEU A 223 -13.77 10.97 2.19
CA LEU A 223 -14.92 10.69 3.04
C LEU A 223 -15.53 12.03 3.45
N PHE A 224 -16.66 12.36 2.85
CA PHE A 224 -17.35 13.59 3.22
C PHE A 224 -17.89 13.48 4.63
N THR A 225 -17.37 14.30 5.54
CA THR A 225 -18.10 14.64 6.75
C THR A 225 -19.20 15.62 6.35
N ARG A 226 -20.45 15.19 6.43
CA ARG A 226 -21.60 16.10 6.39
C ARG A 226 -21.68 16.93 7.66
#